data_add74f2364ed9fe822d90169ec85018e
#
_entry.id   add74f2364ed9fe822d90169ec85018e
#
_cell.length_a   1.000
_cell.length_b   1.000
_cell.length_c   1.000
_cell.angle_alpha   90.00
_cell.angle_beta   90.00
_cell.angle_gamma   90.00
#
_symmetry.space_group_name_H-M   'P 1'
#
loop_
_entity.id
_entity.type
_entity.pdbx_description
1 polymer ?
#
loop_
_entity_poly.entity_id
_entity_poly.type
_entity_poly.pdbx_seq_one_letter_code
_entity_poly.pdbx_strand_id
1 'polypeptide(L)'
;PKTLGQKAYVDAIREKMIVFGVGPAGTGKTYLAVAMAVKAFKQHTVSRDYFDPSGGRKPEKNLGSCPGDLQNKVDPYLRPLYDALFDMLGAEAFARYQERGSIEVAPLAYMRGRTLDDSFIILDEAQNTTREQMKMFLTRLGFNSKMVVTGDVTQIDLPDGKRSGLTDAMKILRNVPDISINTFTEKDVVRHKLVQDIIKAYEKNEEKRK
;
A
#
# COMPACT_ATOMS: atom_id res chain seq x y z
N PRO A 1 10.69 -13.23 -2.01
CA PRO A 1 9.58 -13.61 -2.88
C PRO A 1 9.45 -15.14 -2.98
N LYS A 2 8.23 -15.64 -3.01
CA LYS A 2 7.90 -17.07 -3.13
C LYS A 2 7.39 -17.43 -4.52
N THR A 3 6.96 -16.45 -5.31
CA THR A 3 6.45 -16.63 -6.67
C THR A 3 7.24 -15.78 -7.68
N LEU A 4 7.08 -16.08 -8.97
CA LEU A 4 7.72 -15.31 -10.04
C LEU A 4 7.14 -13.88 -10.12
N GLY A 5 5.83 -13.72 -9.90
CA GLY A 5 5.18 -12.40 -9.85
C GLY A 5 5.74 -11.55 -8.70
N GLN A 6 5.91 -12.15 -7.50
CA GLN A 6 6.54 -11.48 -6.37
C GLN A 6 7.99 -11.09 -6.66
N LYS A 7 8.75 -11.97 -7.35
CA LYS A 7 10.12 -11.66 -7.73
C LYS A 7 10.18 -10.47 -8.69
N ALA A 8 9.39 -10.49 -9.75
CA ALA A 8 9.33 -9.40 -10.73
C ALA A 8 8.94 -8.06 -10.08
N TYR A 9 7.99 -8.08 -9.14
CA TYR A 9 7.58 -6.90 -8.37
C TYR A 9 8.72 -6.34 -7.50
N VAL A 10 9.43 -7.18 -6.76
CA VAL A 10 10.59 -6.76 -5.95
C VAL A 10 11.70 -6.20 -6.83
N ASP A 11 11.97 -6.81 -7.99
CA ASP A 11 12.98 -6.33 -8.93
C ASP A 11 12.55 -4.98 -9.53
N ALA A 12 11.26 -4.81 -9.88
CA ALA A 12 10.72 -3.52 -10.33
C ALA A 12 10.87 -2.42 -9.25
N ILE A 13 10.61 -2.73 -7.97
CA ILE A 13 10.80 -1.77 -6.87
C ILE A 13 12.26 -1.34 -6.75
N ARG A 14 13.22 -2.20 -7.03
CA ARG A 14 14.65 -1.83 -7.02
C ARG A 14 14.99 -0.87 -8.15
N GLU A 15 14.48 -1.12 -9.34
CA GLU A 15 14.90 -0.45 -10.58
C GLU A 15 14.11 0.82 -10.89
N LYS A 16 12.82 0.87 -10.55
CA LYS A 16 11.90 1.93 -10.95
C LYS A 16 11.60 2.92 -9.83
N MET A 17 11.26 4.15 -10.20
CA MET A 17 10.92 5.18 -9.22
C MET A 17 9.48 5.05 -8.73
N ILE A 18 8.54 4.68 -9.59
CA ILE A 18 7.15 4.45 -9.22
C ILE A 18 6.75 3.04 -9.64
N VAL A 19 6.22 2.26 -8.69
CA VAL A 19 5.84 0.87 -8.93
C VAL A 19 4.41 0.63 -8.46
N PHE A 20 3.59 0.11 -9.35
CA PHE A 20 2.26 -0.38 -9.01
C PHE A 20 2.30 -1.89 -8.80
N GLY A 21 1.76 -2.34 -7.67
CA GLY A 21 1.54 -3.75 -7.35
C GLY A 21 0.04 -4.02 -7.24
N VAL A 22 -0.58 -4.59 -8.25
CA VAL A 22 -2.04 -4.70 -8.36
C VAL A 22 -2.46 -6.15 -8.51
N GLY A 23 -3.47 -6.57 -7.77
CA GLY A 23 -4.04 -7.91 -7.85
C GLY A 23 -4.68 -8.39 -6.55
N PRO A 24 -5.07 -9.68 -6.48
CA PRO A 24 -5.86 -10.23 -5.39
C PRO A 24 -5.22 -10.10 -4.01
N ALA A 25 -6.04 -10.17 -2.98
CA ALA A 25 -5.58 -10.24 -1.60
C ALA A 25 -4.74 -11.53 -1.36
N GLY A 26 -3.74 -11.45 -0.47
CA GLY A 26 -2.89 -12.60 -0.13
C GLY A 26 -1.72 -12.83 -1.09
N THR A 27 -1.48 -11.97 -2.08
CA THR A 27 -0.31 -12.03 -2.98
C THR A 27 0.94 -11.38 -2.38
N GLY A 28 0.84 -10.77 -1.18
CA GLY A 28 1.96 -10.17 -0.46
C GLY A 28 2.39 -8.80 -0.97
N LYS A 29 1.56 -8.10 -1.73
CA LYS A 29 1.86 -6.76 -2.29
C LYS A 29 2.37 -5.78 -1.24
N THR A 30 1.55 -5.53 -0.24
CA THR A 30 1.83 -4.58 0.85
C THR A 30 3.02 -5.05 1.69
N TYR A 31 3.06 -6.32 2.07
CA TYR A 31 4.17 -6.88 2.85
C TYR A 31 5.52 -6.72 2.14
N LEU A 32 5.59 -7.02 0.83
CA LEU A 32 6.81 -6.88 0.06
C LEU A 32 7.21 -5.41 -0.14
N ALA A 33 6.23 -4.51 -0.32
CA ALA A 33 6.49 -3.08 -0.38
C ALA A 33 7.11 -2.57 0.92
N VAL A 34 6.52 -2.94 2.08
CA VAL A 34 7.05 -2.60 3.41
C VAL A 34 8.45 -3.19 3.61
N ALA A 35 8.68 -4.44 3.21
CA ALA A 35 10.01 -5.06 3.31
C ALA A 35 11.06 -4.30 2.50
N MET A 36 10.70 -3.78 1.34
CA MET A 36 11.61 -2.99 0.51
C MET A 36 11.86 -1.60 1.09
N ALA A 37 10.85 -0.96 1.68
CA ALA A 37 10.98 0.31 2.39
C ALA A 37 11.92 0.16 3.59
N VAL A 38 11.65 -0.79 4.48
CA VAL A 38 12.50 -1.09 5.64
C VAL A 38 13.94 -1.41 5.22
N LYS A 39 14.12 -2.14 4.11
CA LYS A 39 15.46 -2.40 3.58
C LYS A 39 16.16 -1.12 3.13
N ALA A 40 15.47 -0.28 2.35
CA ALA A 40 16.01 0.99 1.86
C ALA A 40 16.39 1.90 3.03
N PHE A 41 15.54 1.99 4.05
CA PHE A 41 15.78 2.72 5.27
C PHE A 41 17.00 2.21 6.05
N LYS A 42 17.09 0.90 6.29
CA LYS A 42 18.25 0.28 6.98
C LYS A 42 19.56 0.43 6.19
N GLN A 43 19.50 0.52 4.88
CA GLN A 43 20.67 0.75 4.00
C GLN A 43 20.99 2.24 3.82
N HIS A 44 20.25 3.15 4.47
CA HIS A 44 20.39 4.60 4.34
C HIS A 44 20.31 5.11 2.88
N THR A 45 19.57 4.40 2.03
CA THR A 45 19.27 4.85 0.67
C THR A 45 18.15 5.88 0.63
N VAL A 46 17.34 5.92 1.68
CA VAL A 46 16.33 6.94 1.98
C VAL A 46 16.42 7.32 3.45
N SER A 47 15.97 8.53 3.77
CA SER A 47 15.99 9.06 5.15
C SER A 47 14.66 8.90 5.87
N ARG A 48 13.58 8.71 5.11
CA ARG A 48 12.20 8.63 5.63
C ARG A 48 11.36 7.62 4.89
N ASP A 49 10.41 7.05 5.61
CA ASP A 49 9.38 6.17 5.06
C ASP A 49 8.01 6.75 5.35
N TYR A 50 7.15 6.83 4.32
CA TYR A 50 5.77 7.31 4.42
C TYR A 50 4.80 6.21 4.02
N PHE A 51 3.77 6.00 4.86
CA PHE A 51 2.76 4.98 4.64
C PHE A 51 1.36 5.58 4.72
N ASP A 52 0.57 5.43 3.67
CA ASP A 52 -0.88 5.64 3.71
C ASP A 52 -1.62 4.30 3.46
N PRO A 53 -2.23 3.74 4.49
CA PRO A 53 -2.99 2.50 4.38
C PRO A 53 -4.46 2.73 4.01
N SER A 54 -4.91 3.98 3.98
CA SER A 54 -6.35 4.30 3.90
C SER A 54 -6.90 4.28 2.47
N GLY A 55 -6.01 4.22 1.45
CA GLY A 55 -6.45 4.31 0.06
C GLY A 55 -7.27 5.57 -0.23
N GLY A 56 -6.97 6.68 0.46
CA GLY A 56 -7.68 7.94 0.31
C GLY A 56 -9.06 8.00 0.98
N ARG A 57 -9.42 7.00 1.80
CA ARG A 57 -10.63 7.08 2.63
C ARG A 57 -10.51 8.21 3.62
N LYS A 58 -11.61 8.95 3.83
CA LYS A 58 -11.63 9.97 4.88
C LYS A 58 -11.64 9.26 6.23
N PRO A 59 -10.83 9.73 7.21
CA PRO A 59 -10.99 9.25 8.58
C PRO A 59 -12.44 9.47 9.02
N GLU A 60 -13.04 8.45 9.62
CA GLU A 60 -14.41 8.57 10.12
C GLU A 60 -14.49 9.74 11.09
N LYS A 61 -15.54 10.57 10.95
CA LYS A 61 -15.76 11.80 11.74
C LYS A 61 -15.89 11.59 13.26
N ASN A 62 -15.83 10.35 13.74
CA ASN A 62 -16.04 9.96 15.13
C ASN A 62 -14.76 9.72 15.93
N LEU A 63 -13.58 10.03 15.39
CA LEU A 63 -12.39 10.13 16.22
C LEU A 63 -12.47 11.44 17.00
N GLY A 64 -13.02 11.35 18.21
CA GLY A 64 -13.09 12.47 19.13
C GLY A 64 -11.72 13.12 19.28
N SER A 65 -11.72 14.44 19.26
CA SER A 65 -10.57 15.32 19.37
C SER A 65 -9.95 15.24 20.77
N CYS A 66 -9.19 14.16 21.06
CA CYS A 66 -8.27 14.10 22.19
C CYS A 66 -6.88 13.81 21.69
N PRO A 67 -5.91 14.74 21.87
CA PRO A 67 -4.50 14.45 21.65
C PRO A 67 -4.08 13.37 22.66
N GLY A 68 -3.71 12.19 22.20
CA GLY A 68 -3.26 11.06 23.03
C GLY A 68 -3.96 9.73 22.76
N ASP A 69 -5.10 9.70 22.05
CA ASP A 69 -5.92 8.50 21.88
C ASP A 69 -5.73 7.80 20.50
N LEU A 70 -4.82 8.30 19.67
CA LEU A 70 -4.53 7.72 18.35
C LEU A 70 -3.88 6.33 18.42
N GLN A 71 -3.22 5.99 19.54
CA GLN A 71 -2.59 4.69 19.72
C GLN A 71 -3.57 3.58 20.13
N ASN A 72 -4.74 3.92 20.67
CA ASN A 72 -5.70 2.95 21.20
C ASN A 72 -6.88 2.61 20.25
N LYS A 73 -7.04 3.36 19.17
CA LYS A 73 -8.03 3.07 18.12
C LYS A 73 -7.32 2.86 16.79
N VAL A 74 -6.52 1.79 16.71
CA VAL A 74 -5.92 1.36 15.45
C VAL A 74 -7.05 1.05 14.49
N ASP A 75 -7.19 1.90 13.48
CA ASP A 75 -8.08 1.64 12.35
C ASP A 75 -7.77 0.22 11.83
N PRO A 76 -8.77 -0.66 11.67
CA PRO A 76 -8.56 -2.02 11.18
C PRO A 76 -7.74 -2.10 9.90
N TYR A 77 -7.78 -1.07 9.07
CA TYR A 77 -6.97 -0.97 7.85
C TYR A 77 -5.48 -0.72 8.09
N LEU A 78 -5.13 -0.14 9.26
CA LEU A 78 -3.73 0.09 9.65
C LEU A 78 -3.03 -1.18 10.15
N ARG A 79 -3.80 -2.13 10.68
CA ARG A 79 -3.28 -3.32 11.34
C ARG A 79 -2.29 -4.13 10.50
N PRO A 80 -2.61 -4.49 9.24
CA PRO A 80 -1.67 -5.26 8.42
C PRO A 80 -0.34 -4.55 8.17
N LEU A 81 -0.38 -3.22 8.08
CA LEU A 81 0.81 -2.40 7.92
C LEU A 81 1.66 -2.37 9.20
N TYR A 82 1.02 -2.14 10.37
CA TYR A 82 1.72 -2.16 11.65
C TYR A 82 2.30 -3.55 11.95
N ASP A 83 1.55 -4.63 11.68
CA ASP A 83 2.02 -6.00 11.87
C ASP A 83 3.28 -6.26 11.02
N ALA A 84 3.29 -5.83 9.75
CA ALA A 84 4.46 -5.95 8.88
C ALA A 84 5.65 -5.11 9.38
N LEU A 85 5.42 -3.88 9.84
CA LEU A 85 6.48 -3.02 10.38
C LEU A 85 7.05 -3.57 11.69
N PHE A 86 6.19 -4.08 12.59
CA PHE A 86 6.62 -4.70 13.84
C PHE A 86 7.40 -6.00 13.60
N ASP A 87 6.97 -6.81 12.64
CA ASP A 87 7.65 -8.05 12.26
C ASP A 87 9.09 -7.78 11.74
N MET A 88 9.27 -6.68 11.01
CA MET A 88 10.55 -6.34 10.36
C MET A 88 11.49 -5.46 11.19
N LEU A 89 10.96 -4.61 12.05
CA LEU A 89 11.72 -3.64 12.84
C LEU A 89 11.74 -3.97 14.34
N GLY A 90 10.71 -4.66 14.84
CA GLY A 90 10.38 -4.74 16.25
C GLY A 90 9.65 -3.49 16.75
N ALA A 91 8.78 -3.66 17.75
CA ALA A 91 7.90 -2.58 18.25
C ALA A 91 8.67 -1.38 18.80
N GLU A 92 9.74 -1.62 19.56
CA GLU A 92 10.56 -0.54 20.16
C GLU A 92 11.29 0.30 19.11
N ALA A 93 11.88 -0.35 18.09
CA ALA A 93 12.58 0.37 17.04
C ALA A 93 11.61 1.18 16.18
N PHE A 94 10.45 0.60 15.87
CA PHE A 94 9.39 1.30 15.13
C PHE A 94 8.93 2.56 15.89
N ALA A 95 8.63 2.46 17.20
CA ALA A 95 8.22 3.60 18.03
C ALA A 95 9.27 4.72 18.00
N ARG A 96 10.55 4.40 18.16
CA ARG A 96 11.65 5.38 18.09
C ARG A 96 11.74 6.07 16.72
N TYR A 97 11.56 5.34 15.63
CA TYR A 97 11.60 5.92 14.27
C TYR A 97 10.39 6.81 14.01
N GLN A 98 9.23 6.44 14.54
CA GLN A 98 8.02 7.24 14.44
C GLN A 98 8.14 8.54 15.22
N GLU A 99 8.63 8.51 16.47
CA GLU A 99 8.90 9.71 17.29
C GLU A 99 9.88 10.68 16.62
N ARG A 100 10.89 10.15 15.93
CA ARG A 100 11.87 10.96 15.19
C ARG A 100 11.34 11.47 13.83
N GLY A 101 10.14 11.08 13.43
CA GLY A 101 9.59 11.42 12.12
C GLY A 101 10.32 10.75 10.95
N SER A 102 11.10 9.68 11.23
CA SER A 102 11.73 8.87 10.18
C SER A 102 10.75 7.89 9.53
N ILE A 103 9.73 7.46 10.27
CA ILE A 103 8.60 6.67 9.77
C ILE A 103 7.32 7.45 10.07
N GLU A 104 6.56 7.74 9.06
CA GLU A 104 5.27 8.43 9.16
C GLU A 104 4.16 7.57 8.57
N VAL A 105 3.15 7.26 9.38
CA VAL A 105 1.91 6.60 8.94
C VAL A 105 0.83 7.65 9.00
N ALA A 106 0.35 8.10 7.85
CA ALA A 106 -0.59 9.21 7.77
C ALA A 106 -1.58 9.06 6.60
N PRO A 107 -2.83 9.49 6.77
CA PRO A 107 -3.80 9.55 5.69
C PRO A 107 -3.33 10.42 4.52
N LEU A 108 -3.70 10.05 3.31
CA LEU A 108 -3.34 10.73 2.06
C LEU A 108 -3.57 12.26 2.08
N ALA A 109 -4.60 12.70 2.79
CA ALA A 109 -4.92 14.12 2.92
C ALA A 109 -3.78 14.95 3.53
N TYR A 110 -2.97 14.36 4.42
CA TYR A 110 -1.84 15.03 5.07
C TYR A 110 -0.60 15.16 4.16
N MET A 111 -0.59 14.51 3.02
CA MET A 111 0.49 14.62 2.03
C MET A 111 0.29 15.81 1.07
N ARG A 112 -0.88 16.45 1.10
CA ARG A 112 -1.21 17.57 0.21
C ARG A 112 -0.28 18.76 0.46
N GLY A 113 0.29 19.31 -0.62
CA GLY A 113 1.19 20.48 -0.56
C GLY A 113 2.62 20.14 -0.12
N ARG A 114 2.93 18.87 0.13
CA ARG A 114 4.28 18.42 0.49
C ARG A 114 5.04 17.96 -0.76
N THR A 115 6.35 18.03 -0.72
CA THR A 115 7.28 17.30 -1.59
C THR A 115 8.06 16.35 -0.70
N LEU A 116 8.07 15.07 -1.04
CA LEU A 116 8.65 14.01 -0.21
C LEU A 116 9.99 13.62 -0.83
N ASP A 117 11.06 14.28 -0.37
CA ASP A 117 12.44 14.00 -0.78
C ASP A 117 13.06 12.92 0.12
N ASP A 118 14.08 12.21 -0.39
CA ASP A 118 14.84 11.17 0.31
C ASP A 118 13.95 10.13 1.00
N SER A 119 12.87 9.72 0.33
CA SER A 119 11.78 9.02 0.97
C SER A 119 11.35 7.78 0.20
N PHE A 120 10.93 6.76 0.95
CA PHE A 120 10.18 5.64 0.41
C PHE A 120 8.71 5.79 0.81
N ILE A 121 7.81 5.86 -0.18
CA ILE A 121 6.41 6.23 0.02
C ILE A 121 5.52 5.08 -0.43
N ILE A 122 4.62 4.61 0.42
CA ILE A 122 3.68 3.53 0.12
C ILE A 122 2.24 4.05 0.25
N LEU A 123 1.45 3.83 -0.81
CA LEU A 123 0.01 4.00 -0.80
C LEU A 123 -0.63 2.62 -0.94
N ASP A 124 -1.28 2.15 0.12
CA ASP A 124 -2.01 0.88 0.11
C ASP A 124 -3.51 1.09 -0.14
N GLU A 125 -4.23 0.03 -0.51
CA GLU A 125 -5.67 0.06 -0.83
C GLU A 125 -6.04 1.15 -1.87
N ALA A 126 -5.13 1.43 -2.79
CA ALA A 126 -5.19 2.56 -3.71
C ALA A 126 -6.38 2.51 -4.68
N GLN A 127 -7.05 1.37 -4.84
CA GLN A 127 -8.29 1.25 -5.62
C GLN A 127 -9.40 2.15 -5.08
N ASN A 128 -9.33 2.53 -3.80
CA ASN A 128 -10.29 3.39 -3.12
C ASN A 128 -9.96 4.89 -3.23
N THR A 129 -8.91 5.25 -3.95
CA THR A 129 -8.63 6.66 -4.27
C THR A 129 -9.48 7.15 -5.44
N THR A 130 -9.84 8.44 -5.41
CA THR A 130 -10.35 9.12 -6.60
C THR A 130 -9.18 9.46 -7.55
N ARG A 131 -9.52 9.84 -8.78
CA ARG A 131 -8.53 10.28 -9.78
C ARG A 131 -7.69 11.46 -9.28
N GLU A 132 -8.34 12.43 -8.64
CA GLU A 132 -7.70 13.63 -8.09
C GLU A 132 -6.76 13.28 -6.94
N GLN A 133 -7.17 12.36 -6.07
CA GLN A 133 -6.35 11.86 -4.96
C GLN A 133 -5.12 11.12 -5.47
N MET A 134 -5.27 10.22 -6.43
CA MET A 134 -4.15 9.50 -7.04
C MET A 134 -3.17 10.46 -7.71
N LYS A 135 -3.67 11.41 -8.52
CA LYS A 135 -2.82 12.44 -9.14
C LYS A 135 -2.09 13.27 -8.08
N MET A 136 -2.81 13.70 -7.03
CA MET A 136 -2.21 14.45 -5.93
C MET A 136 -1.09 13.66 -5.27
N PHE A 137 -1.29 12.38 -4.98
CA PHE A 137 -0.28 11.51 -4.38
C PHE A 137 0.96 11.37 -5.26
N LEU A 138 0.79 10.97 -6.53
CA LEU A 138 1.91 10.73 -7.45
C LEU A 138 2.76 11.98 -7.67
N THR A 139 2.16 13.16 -7.55
CA THR A 139 2.88 14.45 -7.68
C THR A 139 3.58 14.90 -6.40
N ARG A 140 3.61 14.06 -5.36
CA ARG A 140 4.42 14.28 -4.13
C ARG A 140 5.84 13.75 -4.24
N LEU A 141 6.13 12.96 -5.27
CA LEU A 141 7.46 12.40 -5.49
C LEU A 141 8.51 13.51 -5.54
N GLY A 142 9.44 13.47 -4.62
CA GLY A 142 10.59 14.35 -4.55
C GLY A 142 11.87 13.69 -5.05
N PHE A 143 12.99 14.39 -4.91
CA PHE A 143 14.30 13.88 -5.31
C PHE A 143 14.73 12.71 -4.41
N ASN A 144 15.46 11.75 -5.00
CA ASN A 144 15.95 10.55 -4.32
C ASN A 144 14.84 9.75 -3.61
N SER A 145 13.63 9.76 -4.17
CA SER A 145 12.47 9.11 -3.56
C SER A 145 11.89 8.03 -4.45
N LYS A 146 11.20 7.10 -3.82
CA LYS A 146 10.55 5.97 -4.46
C LYS A 146 9.10 5.84 -3.99
N MET A 147 8.19 5.57 -4.92
CA MET A 147 6.78 5.34 -4.61
C MET A 147 6.35 3.93 -4.97
N VAL A 148 5.60 3.31 -4.08
CA VAL A 148 4.93 2.05 -4.32
C VAL A 148 3.43 2.21 -4.06
N VAL A 149 2.63 1.82 -5.05
CA VAL A 149 1.18 1.87 -5.00
C VAL A 149 0.64 0.45 -5.04
N THR A 150 -0.08 0.04 -3.99
CA THR A 150 -0.68 -1.29 -3.92
C THR A 150 -2.20 -1.22 -3.93
N GLY A 151 -2.85 -2.23 -4.49
CA GLY A 151 -4.30 -2.28 -4.54
C GLY A 151 -4.88 -3.50 -5.22
N ASP A 152 -6.20 -3.62 -5.13
CA ASP A 152 -6.99 -4.66 -5.78
C ASP A 152 -8.16 -4.04 -6.53
N VAL A 153 -8.09 -4.05 -7.86
CA VAL A 153 -9.11 -3.44 -8.72
C VAL A 153 -10.48 -4.15 -8.66
N THR A 154 -10.56 -5.30 -8.03
CA THR A 154 -11.82 -6.04 -7.82
C THR A 154 -12.53 -5.62 -6.54
N GLN A 155 -11.83 -4.95 -5.60
CA GLN A 155 -12.34 -4.56 -4.29
C GLN A 155 -12.49 -3.03 -4.17
N ILE A 156 -13.19 -2.43 -5.13
CA ILE A 156 -13.43 -0.99 -5.14
C ILE A 156 -14.62 -0.67 -4.25
N ASP A 157 -14.39 0.15 -3.23
CA ASP A 157 -15.37 0.64 -2.25
C ASP A 157 -15.46 2.17 -2.31
N LEU A 158 -15.73 2.68 -3.50
CA LEU A 158 -15.95 4.11 -3.73
C LEU A 158 -17.46 4.40 -3.80
N PRO A 159 -17.90 5.59 -3.37
CA PRO A 159 -19.30 6.02 -3.55
C PRO A 159 -19.71 5.95 -5.03
N ASP A 160 -21.01 5.69 -5.25
CA ASP A 160 -21.59 5.57 -6.59
C ASP A 160 -21.19 6.71 -7.52
N GLY A 161 -20.84 6.36 -8.75
CA GLY A 161 -20.43 7.29 -9.81
C GLY A 161 -18.97 7.73 -9.77
N LYS A 162 -18.18 7.35 -8.77
CA LYS A 162 -16.74 7.64 -8.74
C LYS A 162 -15.92 6.52 -9.35
N ARG A 163 -14.98 6.89 -10.21
CA ARG A 163 -14.02 5.94 -10.81
C ARG A 163 -12.79 5.82 -9.93
N SER A 164 -12.24 4.61 -9.86
CA SER A 164 -10.99 4.35 -9.15
C SER A 164 -9.82 5.07 -9.81
N GLY A 165 -9.10 5.86 -9.00
CA GLY A 165 -7.88 6.54 -9.43
C GLY A 165 -6.76 5.57 -9.78
N LEU A 166 -6.70 4.41 -9.11
CA LEU A 166 -5.75 3.35 -9.44
C LEU A 166 -5.96 2.84 -10.86
N THR A 167 -7.21 2.50 -11.23
CA THR A 167 -7.54 2.00 -12.56
C THR A 167 -7.22 3.01 -13.65
N ASP A 168 -7.49 4.30 -13.41
CA ASP A 168 -7.16 5.37 -14.35
C ASP A 168 -5.65 5.57 -14.46
N ALA A 169 -4.93 5.59 -13.35
CA ALA A 169 -3.47 5.76 -13.33
C ALA A 169 -2.76 4.64 -14.11
N MET A 170 -3.18 3.39 -13.92
CA MET A 170 -2.62 2.24 -14.67
C MET A 170 -2.77 2.40 -16.19
N LYS A 171 -3.86 2.98 -16.66
CA LYS A 171 -4.07 3.24 -18.09
C LYS A 171 -3.23 4.39 -18.63
N ILE A 172 -3.22 5.50 -17.88
CA ILE A 172 -2.58 6.76 -18.30
C ILE A 172 -1.06 6.64 -18.24
N LEU A 173 -0.52 5.98 -17.22
CA LEU A 173 0.92 5.95 -16.93
C LEU A 173 1.65 4.74 -17.54
N ARG A 174 0.97 3.90 -18.28
CA ARG A 174 1.53 2.64 -18.81
C ARG A 174 2.83 2.80 -19.60
N ASN A 175 2.97 3.91 -20.32
CA ASN A 175 4.13 4.17 -21.19
C ASN A 175 5.06 5.26 -20.63
N VAL A 176 4.90 5.67 -19.38
CA VAL A 176 5.78 6.64 -18.75
C VAL A 176 7.07 5.93 -18.32
N PRO A 177 8.26 6.41 -18.73
CA PRO A 177 9.53 5.87 -18.26
C PRO A 177 9.60 5.87 -16.73
N ASP A 178 10.35 4.94 -16.16
CA ASP A 178 10.55 4.78 -14.71
C ASP A 178 9.29 4.47 -13.89
N ILE A 179 8.15 4.19 -14.54
CA ILE A 179 6.96 3.64 -13.93
C ILE A 179 6.81 2.17 -14.34
N SER A 180 6.57 1.29 -13.36
CA SER A 180 6.27 -0.13 -13.60
C SER A 180 4.91 -0.51 -13.04
N ILE A 181 4.14 -1.26 -13.82
CA ILE A 181 2.85 -1.81 -13.42
C ILE A 181 2.96 -3.33 -13.37
N ASN A 182 2.92 -3.87 -12.14
CA ASN A 182 3.03 -5.30 -11.88
C ASN A 182 1.66 -5.83 -11.50
N THR A 183 1.17 -6.79 -12.26
CA THR A 183 -0.12 -7.43 -11.98
C THR A 183 0.10 -8.82 -11.40
N PHE A 184 -0.47 -9.04 -10.22
CA PHE A 184 -0.52 -10.34 -9.57
C PHE A 184 -1.78 -11.09 -9.99
N THR A 185 -1.67 -12.41 -9.96
CA THR A 185 -2.75 -13.34 -10.28
C THR A 185 -3.00 -14.29 -9.11
N GLU A 186 -4.03 -15.12 -9.21
CA GLU A 186 -4.30 -16.18 -8.23
C GLU A 186 -3.10 -17.13 -8.00
N LYS A 187 -2.21 -17.27 -9.00
CA LYS A 187 -0.98 -18.07 -8.89
C LYS A 187 0.04 -17.46 -7.91
N ASP A 188 -0.08 -16.18 -7.61
CA ASP A 188 0.79 -15.47 -6.68
C ASP A 188 0.25 -15.44 -5.26
N VAL A 189 -0.94 -15.99 -5.02
CA VAL A 189 -1.55 -16.06 -3.69
C VAL A 189 -0.78 -17.06 -2.82
N VAL A 190 -0.19 -16.55 -1.74
CA VAL A 190 0.55 -17.34 -0.75
C VAL A 190 -0.32 -17.48 0.49
N ARG A 191 -1.09 -18.54 0.54
CA ARG A 191 -1.98 -18.89 1.68
C ARG A 191 -1.80 -20.33 2.08
N HIS A 192 -2.11 -20.64 3.35
CA HIS A 192 -2.18 -22.02 3.80
C HIS A 192 -3.17 -22.81 2.94
N LYS A 193 -2.80 -24.05 2.56
CA LYS A 193 -3.62 -24.90 1.66
C LYS A 193 -5.08 -24.98 2.13
N LEU A 194 -5.30 -25.21 3.42
CA LEU A 194 -6.65 -25.29 3.99
C LEU A 194 -7.47 -24.02 3.76
N VAL A 195 -6.83 -22.81 3.85
CA VAL A 195 -7.52 -21.53 3.59
C VAL A 195 -7.93 -21.43 2.13
N GLN A 196 -7.09 -21.88 1.20
CA GLN A 196 -7.46 -21.94 -0.23
C GLN A 196 -8.63 -22.88 -0.47
N ASP A 197 -8.64 -24.05 0.19
CA ASP A 197 -9.71 -25.03 0.06
C ASP A 197 -11.04 -24.50 0.64
N ILE A 198 -10.99 -23.78 1.77
CA ILE A 198 -12.15 -23.09 2.35
C ILE A 198 -12.74 -22.07 1.37
N ILE A 199 -11.91 -21.19 0.81
CA ILE A 199 -12.36 -20.16 -0.14
C ILE A 199 -13.07 -20.81 -1.33
N LYS A 200 -12.44 -21.81 -1.96
CA LYS A 200 -13.02 -22.55 -3.09
C LYS A 200 -14.36 -23.22 -2.74
N ALA A 201 -14.51 -23.72 -1.52
CA ALA A 201 -15.74 -24.35 -1.07
C ALA A 201 -16.89 -23.31 -0.98
N TYR A 202 -16.60 -22.11 -0.47
CA TYR A 202 -17.58 -21.02 -0.40
C TYR A 202 -17.97 -20.52 -1.79
N GLU A 203 -17.01 -20.23 -2.66
CA GLU A 203 -17.24 -19.80 -4.05
C GLU A 203 -18.14 -20.80 -4.80
N LYS A 204 -17.84 -22.10 -4.71
CA LYS A 204 -18.65 -23.15 -5.34
C LYS A 204 -20.09 -23.22 -4.79
N ASN A 205 -20.30 -22.83 -3.54
CA ASN A 205 -21.64 -22.78 -2.95
C ASN A 205 -22.44 -21.55 -3.40
N GLU A 206 -21.77 -20.41 -3.59
CA GLU A 206 -22.38 -19.18 -4.11
C GLU A 206 -22.79 -19.32 -5.57
N GLU A 207 -21.97 -19.96 -6.40
CA GLU A 207 -22.30 -20.25 -7.80
C GLU A 207 -23.55 -21.15 -7.94
N LYS A 208 -23.78 -22.05 -6.99
CA LYS A 208 -24.96 -22.92 -6.97
C LYS A 208 -26.26 -22.21 -6.53
N ARG A 209 -26.13 -21.02 -5.94
CA ARG A 209 -27.28 -20.21 -5.46
C ARG A 209 -27.75 -19.15 -6.47
N LYS A 210 -26.95 -18.91 -7.52
CA LYS A 210 -27.32 -18.09 -8.69
C LYS A 210 -27.93 -18.95 -9.79
#